data_140ae24a7e6c64ac2c6906acab007a0d
#
_entry.id   140ae24a7e6c64ac2c6906acab007a0d
#
_cell.length_a   1.000
_cell.length_b   1.000
_cell.length_c   1.000
_cell.angle_alpha   90.00
_cell.angle_beta   90.00
_cell.angle_gamma   90.00
#
_symmetry.space_group_name_H-M   'P 1'
#
loop_
_entity.id
_entity.type
_entity.pdbx_description
1 polymer ?
#
loop_
_entity_poly.entity_id
_entity_poly.type
_entity_poly.pdbx_seq_one_letter_code
_entity_poly.pdbx_strand_id
1 'polypeptide(L)'
;MPFIQFTHLPRALIGYLFILIIFAGCGGSHEESVAGVNIPIPGGMTKSGEKGVELSLPGFGGAQASYYGNMDPGRVIEFYKKEMPARGWKTSAGLVSQGGMLTYAHEGKSVVVMVGKSGSATTMTVTVGTSNQ
;
A
#
# COMPACT_ATOMS: atom_id res chain seq x y z
N MET A 1 40.67 28.46 -59.40
CA MET A 1 40.29 27.17 -58.76
C MET A 1 39.40 27.48 -57.52
N PRO A 2 38.13 27.29 -57.61
CA PRO A 2 37.29 27.53 -56.42
C PRO A 2 37.48 26.36 -55.48
N PHE A 3 37.99 26.60 -54.30
CA PHE A 3 37.98 25.64 -53.21
C PHE A 3 36.56 25.56 -52.63
N ILE A 4 35.96 24.39 -52.79
CA ILE A 4 34.67 24.12 -52.17
C ILE A 4 34.95 23.91 -50.68
N GLN A 5 34.65 24.89 -49.88
CA GLN A 5 34.63 24.79 -48.44
C GLN A 5 33.42 23.91 -48.06
N PHE A 6 33.70 22.68 -47.65
CA PHE A 6 32.71 21.88 -46.95
C PHE A 6 32.51 22.51 -45.57
N THR A 7 31.51 23.33 -45.48
CA THR A 7 31.01 23.84 -44.19
C THR A 7 30.54 22.66 -43.36
N HIS A 8 31.19 22.49 -42.25
CA HIS A 8 30.88 21.51 -41.25
C HIS A 8 29.41 21.61 -40.83
N LEU A 9 28.61 20.61 -41.16
CA LEU A 9 27.31 20.41 -40.55
C LEU A 9 27.52 20.22 -39.04
N PRO A 10 26.81 20.98 -38.21
CA PRO A 10 26.86 20.75 -36.76
C PRO A 10 26.23 19.38 -36.44
N ARG A 11 27.08 18.51 -35.94
CA ARG A 11 26.71 17.20 -35.41
C ARG A 11 25.86 17.26 -34.11
N ALA A 12 25.12 18.33 -33.91
CA ALA A 12 24.42 18.62 -32.69
C ALA A 12 22.89 18.37 -32.76
N LEU A 13 22.43 17.47 -33.63
CA LEU A 13 21.03 17.08 -33.72
C LEU A 13 20.82 15.57 -33.50
N ILE A 14 21.72 14.94 -32.76
CA ILE A 14 21.51 13.57 -32.32
C ILE A 14 21.15 13.62 -30.84
N GLY A 15 19.91 13.32 -30.55
CA GLY A 15 19.53 12.68 -29.33
C GLY A 15 19.10 13.55 -28.18
N TYR A 16 18.03 14.29 -28.32
CA TYR A 16 17.12 14.49 -27.20
C TYR A 16 15.76 13.90 -27.56
N LEU A 17 15.76 12.59 -27.82
CA LEU A 17 14.56 11.81 -27.62
C LEU A 17 14.43 11.62 -26.11
N PHE A 18 13.96 12.64 -25.43
CA PHE A 18 13.45 12.51 -24.08
C PHE A 18 12.26 11.56 -24.18
N ILE A 19 12.51 10.29 -23.88
CA ILE A 19 11.46 9.35 -23.54
C ILE A 19 10.82 9.92 -22.27
N LEU A 20 9.75 10.68 -22.45
CA LEU A 20 8.80 10.97 -21.39
C LEU A 20 8.17 9.63 -21.01
N ILE A 21 8.82 8.93 -20.10
CA ILE A 21 8.18 7.83 -19.38
C ILE A 21 7.12 8.52 -18.50
N ILE A 22 5.92 8.62 -19.05
CA ILE A 22 4.74 8.94 -18.29
C ILE A 22 4.57 7.76 -17.36
N PHE A 23 5.10 7.87 -16.13
CA PHE A 23 4.62 7.08 -15.02
C PHE A 23 3.13 7.44 -14.87
N ALA A 24 2.28 6.70 -15.55
CA ALA A 24 0.88 6.63 -15.17
C ALA A 24 0.90 6.07 -13.76
N GLY A 25 0.87 6.97 -12.77
CA GLY A 25 0.75 6.62 -11.38
C GLY A 25 -0.59 5.92 -11.18
N CYS A 26 -0.61 4.60 -11.27
CA CYS A 26 -1.59 3.80 -10.56
C CYS A 26 -1.56 4.30 -9.13
N GLY A 27 -2.72 4.73 -8.60
CA GLY A 27 -2.87 5.38 -7.32
C GLY A 27 -1.91 4.82 -6.28
N GLY A 28 -0.91 5.62 -5.91
CA GLY A 28 0.22 5.18 -5.13
C GLY A 28 -0.22 4.73 -3.75
N SER A 29 0.23 3.58 -3.30
CA SER A 29 0.11 3.19 -1.90
C SER A 29 1.00 4.11 -1.06
N HIS A 30 0.58 4.37 0.17
CA HIS A 30 1.40 5.04 1.18
C HIS A 30 1.53 4.15 2.42
N GLU A 31 2.43 4.48 3.30
CA GLU A 31 2.60 3.74 4.56
C GLU A 31 2.09 4.57 5.73
N GLU A 32 1.38 3.91 6.64
CA GLU A 32 0.99 4.49 7.92
C GLU A 32 1.49 3.64 9.09
N SER A 33 1.90 4.30 10.15
CA SER A 33 2.30 3.62 11.38
C SER A 33 1.07 3.36 12.25
N VAL A 34 0.83 2.09 12.54
CA VAL A 34 -0.21 1.63 13.47
C VAL A 34 0.49 0.81 14.56
N ALA A 35 0.42 1.25 15.81
CA ALA A 35 1.14 0.63 16.94
C ALA A 35 2.64 0.40 16.66
N GLY A 36 3.30 1.35 16.00
CA GLY A 36 4.72 1.25 15.65
C GLY A 36 5.04 0.27 14.50
N VAL A 37 4.04 -0.25 13.83
CA VAL A 37 4.17 -1.09 12.64
C VAL A 37 3.80 -0.30 11.39
N ASN A 38 4.67 -0.25 10.40
CA ASN A 38 4.38 0.38 9.12
C ASN A 38 3.50 -0.53 8.27
N ILE A 39 2.29 -0.08 8.02
CA ILE A 39 1.27 -0.79 7.25
C ILE A 39 1.10 -0.10 5.89
N PRO A 40 1.21 -0.84 4.77
CA PRO A 40 0.89 -0.27 3.47
C PRO A 40 -0.61 -0.06 3.33
N ILE A 41 -1.00 1.14 2.95
CA ILE A 41 -2.40 1.52 2.71
C ILE A 41 -2.59 1.68 1.19
N PRO A 42 -3.54 0.96 0.58
CA PRO A 42 -3.78 1.08 -0.85
C PRO A 42 -4.27 2.47 -1.23
N GLY A 43 -3.84 2.95 -2.39
CA GLY A 43 -4.33 4.22 -2.95
C GLY A 43 -5.85 4.18 -3.13
N GLY A 44 -6.52 5.31 -2.84
CA GLY A 44 -7.97 5.40 -2.87
C GLY A 44 -8.66 5.03 -1.55
N MET A 45 -7.92 4.60 -0.53
CA MET A 45 -8.41 4.43 0.84
C MET A 45 -7.99 5.63 1.69
N THR A 46 -8.94 6.18 2.43
CA THR A 46 -8.75 7.34 3.30
C THR A 46 -8.99 6.93 4.74
N LYS A 47 -8.15 7.38 5.64
CA LYS A 47 -8.32 7.11 7.07
C LYS A 47 -9.62 7.72 7.58
N SER A 48 -10.40 6.94 8.30
CA SER A 48 -11.57 7.44 9.03
C SER A 48 -11.09 8.41 10.11
N GLY A 49 -11.81 9.54 10.28
CA GLY A 49 -11.42 10.58 11.24
C GLY A 49 -11.56 10.17 12.72
N GLU A 50 -12.02 8.97 13.00
CA GLU A 50 -12.00 8.41 14.34
C GLU A 50 -10.55 8.11 14.73
N LYS A 51 -10.14 8.62 15.90
CA LYS A 51 -8.85 8.26 16.50
C LYS A 51 -8.77 6.74 16.61
N GLY A 52 -7.70 6.15 16.09
CA GLY A 52 -7.47 4.72 16.25
C GLY A 52 -7.63 4.32 17.73
N VAL A 53 -8.37 3.26 17.96
CA VAL A 53 -8.59 2.74 19.32
C VAL A 53 -7.29 2.04 19.74
N GLU A 54 -6.65 2.55 20.79
CA GLU A 54 -5.57 1.83 21.46
C GLU A 54 -6.19 0.75 22.35
N LEU A 55 -5.80 -0.49 22.09
CA LEU A 55 -6.20 -1.64 22.90
C LEU A 55 -5.01 -1.98 23.81
N SER A 56 -5.22 -1.82 25.11
CA SER A 56 -4.22 -2.18 26.10
C SER A 56 -4.85 -3.19 27.07
N LEU A 57 -4.40 -4.44 26.95
CA LEU A 57 -4.77 -5.53 27.86
C LEU A 57 -3.46 -6.07 28.49
N PRO A 58 -3.50 -6.63 29.72
CA PRO A 58 -2.32 -7.26 30.31
C PRO A 58 -1.73 -8.34 29.37
N GLY A 59 -0.49 -8.17 28.94
CA GLY A 59 0.19 -9.08 28.00
C GLY A 59 -0.16 -8.91 26.53
N PHE A 60 -1.05 -7.98 26.18
CA PHE A 60 -1.41 -7.65 24.82
C PHE A 60 -1.51 -6.15 24.63
N GLY A 61 -0.71 -5.59 23.78
CA GLY A 61 -0.79 -4.21 23.33
C GLY A 61 -1.15 -4.16 21.85
N GLY A 62 -1.90 -3.15 21.45
CA GLY A 62 -2.25 -3.03 20.05
C GLY A 62 -2.95 -1.72 19.72
N ALA A 63 -3.16 -1.50 18.44
CA ALA A 63 -3.95 -0.38 17.94
C ALA A 63 -4.76 -0.81 16.72
N GLN A 64 -5.84 -0.10 16.49
CA GLN A 64 -6.73 -0.29 15.37
C GLN A 64 -6.91 1.01 14.62
N ALA A 65 -6.86 0.96 13.29
CA ALA A 65 -7.16 2.07 12.41
C ALA A 65 -8.17 1.63 11.35
N SER A 66 -9.11 2.51 11.03
CA SER A 66 -10.16 2.27 10.05
C SER A 66 -10.00 3.19 8.85
N TYR A 67 -10.32 2.68 7.66
CA TYR A 67 -10.21 3.36 6.38
C TYR A 67 -11.48 3.12 5.56
N TYR A 68 -11.76 4.02 4.64
CA TYR A 68 -12.86 3.90 3.68
C TYR A 68 -12.42 4.41 2.31
N GLY A 69 -13.07 3.95 1.27
CA GLY A 69 -12.79 4.39 -0.09
C GLY A 69 -13.67 3.71 -1.13
N ASN A 70 -13.44 4.02 -2.39
CA ASN A 70 -14.19 3.49 -3.52
C ASN A 70 -13.51 2.31 -4.22
N MET A 71 -12.39 1.83 -3.68
CA MET A 71 -11.71 0.67 -4.22
C MET A 71 -12.57 -0.58 -4.02
N ASP A 72 -12.62 -1.45 -5.03
CA ASP A 72 -13.30 -2.74 -4.90
C ASP A 72 -12.69 -3.58 -3.76
N PRO A 73 -13.50 -4.22 -2.90
CA PRO A 73 -12.98 -5.03 -1.78
C PRO A 73 -12.02 -6.12 -2.21
N GLY A 74 -12.27 -6.78 -3.35
CA GLY A 74 -11.38 -7.79 -3.90
C GLY A 74 -10.00 -7.23 -4.24
N ARG A 75 -9.94 -6.02 -4.76
CA ARG A 75 -8.67 -5.34 -5.06
C ARG A 75 -7.88 -4.97 -3.79
N VAL A 76 -8.57 -4.59 -2.72
CA VAL A 76 -7.94 -4.35 -1.41
C VAL A 76 -7.33 -5.65 -0.88
N ILE A 77 -8.07 -6.75 -0.97
CA ILE A 77 -7.61 -8.08 -0.54
C ILE A 77 -6.37 -8.51 -1.35
N GLU A 78 -6.40 -8.40 -2.69
CA GLU A 78 -5.27 -8.75 -3.54
C GLU A 78 -4.04 -7.86 -3.27
N PHE A 79 -4.25 -6.59 -2.97
CA PHE A 79 -3.18 -5.68 -2.56
C PHE A 79 -2.44 -6.22 -1.33
N TYR A 80 -3.15 -6.59 -0.27
CA TYR A 80 -2.54 -7.11 0.95
C TYR A 80 -1.91 -8.48 0.78
N LYS A 81 -2.50 -9.37 -0.02
CA LYS A 81 -1.90 -10.66 -0.38
C LYS A 81 -0.56 -10.52 -1.06
N LYS A 82 -0.34 -9.45 -1.80
CA LYS A 82 0.91 -9.14 -2.48
C LYS A 82 1.88 -8.39 -1.58
N GLU A 83 1.42 -7.31 -0.94
CA GLU A 83 2.28 -6.35 -0.26
C GLU A 83 2.82 -6.87 1.08
N MET A 84 2.01 -7.60 1.85
CA MET A 84 2.45 -8.09 3.16
C MET A 84 3.54 -9.15 3.06
N PRO A 85 3.44 -10.20 2.23
CA PRO A 85 4.54 -11.14 2.05
C PRO A 85 5.81 -10.50 1.49
N ALA A 86 5.69 -9.51 0.60
CA ALA A 86 6.83 -8.77 0.07
C ALA A 86 7.61 -8.01 1.16
N ARG A 87 6.97 -7.70 2.29
CA ARG A 87 7.57 -7.06 3.47
C ARG A 87 7.99 -8.04 4.57
N GLY A 88 7.98 -9.34 4.28
CA GLY A 88 8.40 -10.39 5.22
C GLY A 88 7.30 -10.89 6.16
N TRP A 89 6.06 -10.43 6.01
CA TRP A 89 4.93 -10.92 6.79
C TRP A 89 4.47 -12.29 6.31
N LYS A 90 4.23 -13.20 7.22
CA LYS A 90 3.70 -14.53 6.92
C LYS A 90 2.20 -14.54 7.08
N THR A 91 1.49 -15.08 6.10
CA THR A 91 0.05 -15.30 6.21
C THR A 91 -0.23 -16.41 7.22
N SER A 92 -0.99 -16.12 8.26
CA SER A 92 -1.31 -17.11 9.30
C SER A 92 -2.74 -17.66 9.18
N ALA A 93 -3.68 -16.87 8.68
CA ALA A 93 -5.03 -17.30 8.35
C ALA A 93 -5.64 -16.34 7.34
N GLY A 94 -6.50 -16.83 6.46
CA GLY A 94 -7.23 -15.99 5.52
C GLY A 94 -8.59 -16.60 5.25
N LEU A 95 -9.64 -15.88 5.62
CA LEU A 95 -11.01 -16.15 5.20
C LEU A 95 -11.41 -15.15 4.14
N VAL A 96 -11.47 -15.59 2.89
CA VAL A 96 -11.97 -14.80 1.78
C VAL A 96 -13.41 -15.20 1.51
N SER A 97 -14.32 -14.61 2.24
CA SER A 97 -15.74 -14.53 1.85
C SER A 97 -16.04 -13.09 1.46
N GLN A 98 -17.27 -12.73 1.14
CA GLN A 98 -17.66 -11.36 0.77
C GLN A 98 -17.38 -10.32 1.87
N GLY A 99 -16.15 -9.94 2.03
CA GLY A 99 -15.57 -9.20 3.11
C GLY A 99 -14.48 -10.07 3.73
N GLY A 100 -13.23 -9.88 3.29
CA GLY A 100 -12.12 -10.75 3.67
C GLY A 100 -11.53 -10.35 5.01
N MET A 101 -11.12 -11.33 5.79
CA MET A 101 -10.22 -11.17 6.91
C MET A 101 -8.87 -11.81 6.54
N LEU A 102 -7.82 -11.03 6.61
CA LEU A 102 -6.44 -11.49 6.37
C LEU A 102 -5.65 -11.33 7.65
N THR A 103 -4.91 -12.34 8.03
CA THR A 103 -4.07 -12.32 9.24
C THR A 103 -2.63 -12.61 8.88
N TYR A 104 -1.74 -11.77 9.37
CA TYR A 104 -0.30 -11.84 9.14
C TYR A 104 0.45 -11.84 10.45
N ALA A 105 1.60 -12.49 10.46
CA ALA A 105 2.51 -12.53 11.62
C ALA A 105 3.95 -12.24 11.19
N HIS A 106 4.66 -11.48 12.00
CA HIS A 106 6.07 -11.18 11.81
C HIS A 106 6.69 -10.74 13.14
N GLU A 107 7.75 -11.40 13.55
CA GLU A 107 8.57 -11.06 14.73
C GLU A 107 7.74 -10.75 16.01
N GLY A 108 6.83 -11.65 16.39
CA GLY A 108 6.00 -11.49 17.58
C GLY A 108 4.89 -10.46 17.47
N LYS A 109 4.69 -9.87 16.28
CA LYS A 109 3.60 -8.96 15.96
C LYS A 109 2.59 -9.65 15.08
N SER A 110 1.33 -9.26 15.19
CA SER A 110 0.24 -9.71 14.32
C SER A 110 -0.47 -8.53 13.70
N VAL A 111 -0.89 -8.69 12.46
CA VAL A 111 -1.71 -7.71 11.72
C VAL A 111 -2.94 -8.42 11.22
N VAL A 112 -4.10 -7.89 11.55
CA VAL A 112 -5.39 -8.35 11.00
C VAL A 112 -5.95 -7.24 10.14
N VAL A 113 -6.24 -7.55 8.88
CA VAL A 113 -6.90 -6.66 7.93
C VAL A 113 -8.28 -7.21 7.67
N MET A 114 -9.29 -6.44 8.02
CA MET A 114 -10.69 -6.75 7.73
C MET A 114 -11.19 -5.82 6.63
N VAL A 115 -11.71 -6.39 5.55
CA VAL A 115 -12.24 -5.65 4.41
C VAL A 115 -13.72 -5.95 4.25
N GLY A 116 -14.54 -4.94 4.13
CA GLY A 116 -15.98 -5.07 3.99
C GLY A 116 -16.59 -3.95 3.17
N LYS A 117 -17.91 -3.93 3.11
CA LYS A 117 -18.69 -2.86 2.48
C LYS A 117 -19.58 -2.16 3.49
N SER A 118 -19.72 -0.84 3.34
CA SER A 118 -20.70 -0.03 4.00
C SER A 118 -21.40 0.85 2.96
N GLY A 119 -22.60 0.45 2.55
CA GLY A 119 -23.27 1.07 1.40
C GLY A 119 -22.48 0.87 0.10
N SER A 120 -22.17 1.96 -0.59
CA SER A 120 -21.34 1.95 -1.81
C SER A 120 -19.84 2.01 -1.54
N ALA A 121 -19.45 2.35 -0.32
CA ALA A 121 -18.04 2.45 0.07
C ALA A 121 -17.48 1.10 0.54
N THR A 122 -16.20 0.89 0.27
CA THR A 122 -15.42 -0.19 0.87
C THR A 122 -14.83 0.31 2.18
N THR A 123 -14.95 -0.50 3.21
CA THR A 123 -14.36 -0.26 4.53
C THR A 123 -13.21 -1.23 4.76
N MET A 124 -12.19 -0.75 5.45
CA MET A 124 -11.04 -1.55 5.83
C MET A 124 -10.64 -1.20 7.26
N THR A 125 -10.45 -2.21 8.07
CA THR A 125 -9.94 -2.05 9.44
C THR A 125 -8.64 -2.83 9.57
N VAL A 126 -7.61 -2.13 10.04
CA VAL A 126 -6.31 -2.72 10.33
C VAL A 126 -6.12 -2.76 11.84
N THR A 127 -5.92 -3.93 12.38
CA THR A 127 -5.61 -4.15 13.79
C THR A 127 -4.20 -4.71 13.92
N VAL A 128 -3.37 -4.03 14.69
CA VAL A 128 -2.01 -4.48 15.00
C VAL A 128 -1.97 -4.93 16.45
N GLY A 129 -1.52 -6.14 16.69
CA GLY A 129 -1.30 -6.71 18.00
C GLY A 129 0.18 -7.01 18.24
N THR A 130 0.64 -6.75 19.46
CA THR A 130 1.97 -7.14 19.91
C THR A 130 1.81 -7.98 21.18
N SER A 131 2.39 -9.19 21.17
CA SER A 131 2.51 -9.96 22.41
C SER A 131 3.74 -9.45 23.16
N ASN A 132 3.53 -8.86 24.31
CA ASN A 132 4.60 -8.59 25.25
C ASN A 132 4.95 -9.93 25.92
N GLN A 133 6.05 -10.53 25.51
CA GLN A 133 6.68 -11.60 26.25
C GLN A 133 7.55 -11.02 27.36
#